data_514c75ff2a5863d308e010b98dcd933f
#
_entry.id   514c75ff2a5863d308e010b98dcd933f
#
_cell.length_a   1.000
_cell.length_b   1.000
_cell.length_c   1.000
_cell.angle_alpha   90.00
_cell.angle_beta   90.00
_cell.angle_gamma   90.00
#
_symmetry.space_group_name_H-M   'P 1'
#
loop_
_entity.id
_entity.type
_entity.pdbx_description
1 polymer ?
#
loop_
_entity_poly.entity_id
_entity_poly.type
_entity_poly.pdbx_seq_one_letter_code
_entity_poly.pdbx_strand_id
1 'polypeptide(L)'
;MLLAALPLLIGAAAPEKGEPPITDTTKQSGGPIDPERAALHLAHVDLAIEIFPDRETLKGHAILTLTTSAPQNRLLIDLDRNLPVTAVSIDGKPLAASAWSNPEGRLAIRLPHPLKPGDQVVAAITYGGTPHVAVRAPWNDGMVWAKTPQGKPWVASTAEGYGCDLFWPCLDFPAGEPDLVDFHLTVPAGLIAPGNGTLVGVDKLPDGRSTWNWRARSPNPYSVAIAAAPYKEISAVYLSRFGNRIPMSYWYLPGRENRAAGLFQEFAPAMDFFETMIGPYPWGDEKVGVVETPHLGMEHQTINAYGNDYTKTPSGFDEIFQHELAHEWFGNQMTAANWDDYWLHEGYAQYMQPLYGRWREGEARYATMMDEFRLTIMNRAPIVSGRIMTEEQVYEAENGGPAQDIYVKGAWVLHTLRNYVGDKAFWEITRRLVYGRPDPLPGNFKPRFATTNDYIRIANQVSGQDLGWFFDVYLREAALPKLVVTRTGDQLKLRWSTPHDKPFPLPVEVQVGDSVRTVAMPGGTATLTAPTDVHIVVDPASRILKQSDVVDAYQRWQWSHGS
;
A
#
# COMPACT_ATOMS: atom_id res chain seq x y z
N MET A 1 -4.30 25.28 -9.17
CA MET A 1 -5.21 24.45 -9.98
C MET A 1 -5.49 23.22 -9.13
N LEU A 2 -6.63 23.22 -8.46
CA LEU A 2 -7.05 22.14 -7.58
C LEU A 2 -7.11 20.84 -8.38
N LEU A 3 -6.39 19.81 -7.92
CA LEU A 3 -6.78 18.43 -8.22
C LEU A 3 -8.16 18.25 -7.61
N ALA A 4 -9.18 18.32 -8.45
CA ALA A 4 -10.53 17.97 -8.07
C ALA A 4 -10.48 16.50 -7.64
N ALA A 5 -10.68 16.26 -6.36
CA ALA A 5 -11.17 14.97 -5.92
C ALA A 5 -12.49 14.72 -6.69
N LEU A 6 -12.43 13.96 -7.79
CA LEU A 6 -13.64 13.47 -8.42
C LEU A 6 -14.39 12.66 -7.35
N PRO A 7 -15.65 12.97 -7.10
CA PRO A 7 -16.48 12.08 -6.30
C PRO A 7 -16.54 10.73 -7.04
N LEU A 8 -16.06 9.69 -6.37
CA LEU A 8 -16.27 8.32 -6.78
C LEU A 8 -17.78 8.02 -6.75
N LEU A 9 -18.46 8.30 -7.85
CA LEU A 9 -19.71 7.60 -8.17
C LEU A 9 -19.30 6.19 -8.59
N ILE A 10 -19.20 5.30 -7.63
CA ILE A 10 -19.11 3.86 -7.86
C ILE A 10 -20.49 3.40 -8.31
N GLY A 11 -20.79 3.60 -9.58
CA GLY A 11 -21.73 2.76 -10.26
C GLY A 11 -20.96 1.52 -10.68
N ALA A 12 -21.33 0.34 -10.18
CA ALA A 12 -20.83 -0.91 -10.72
C ALA A 12 -21.02 -0.88 -12.24
N ALA A 13 -19.89 -0.76 -12.98
CA ALA A 13 -19.94 -0.87 -14.43
C ALA A 13 -20.40 -2.29 -14.76
N ALA A 14 -21.44 -2.43 -15.55
CA ALA A 14 -21.85 -3.73 -16.07
C ALA A 14 -20.65 -4.33 -16.83
N PRO A 15 -20.35 -5.64 -16.66
CA PRO A 15 -19.24 -6.28 -17.34
C PRO A 15 -19.37 -6.05 -18.86
N GLU A 16 -18.27 -5.65 -19.49
CA GLU A 16 -18.21 -5.57 -20.94
C GLU A 16 -18.50 -6.96 -21.54
N LYS A 17 -19.19 -6.99 -22.65
CA LYS A 17 -19.59 -8.23 -23.32
C LYS A 17 -18.38 -9.08 -23.64
N GLY A 18 -18.15 -10.17 -22.92
CA GLY A 18 -17.18 -11.20 -23.27
C GLY A 18 -16.29 -11.71 -22.14
N GLU A 19 -16.17 -11.01 -21.01
CA GLU A 19 -15.36 -11.48 -19.90
C GLU A 19 -16.20 -12.33 -18.94
N PRO A 20 -15.68 -13.51 -18.53
CA PRO A 20 -16.27 -14.26 -17.44
C PRO A 20 -16.18 -13.42 -16.16
N PRO A 21 -17.23 -13.29 -15.36
CA PRO A 21 -17.18 -12.52 -14.13
C PRO A 21 -16.20 -13.16 -13.14
N ILE A 22 -15.44 -12.31 -12.44
CA ILE A 22 -14.65 -12.74 -11.28
C ILE A 22 -15.61 -13.35 -10.25
N THR A 23 -15.18 -14.44 -9.63
CA THR A 23 -15.99 -15.09 -8.57
C THR A 23 -15.91 -14.30 -7.27
N ASP A 24 -16.89 -14.50 -6.39
CA ASP A 24 -16.83 -13.93 -5.03
C ASP A 24 -15.62 -14.45 -4.23
N THR A 25 -15.11 -15.65 -4.55
CA THR A 25 -13.92 -16.21 -3.92
C THR A 25 -12.66 -15.44 -4.34
N THR A 26 -12.49 -15.15 -5.62
CA THR A 26 -11.38 -14.35 -6.14
C THR A 26 -11.41 -12.91 -5.59
N LYS A 27 -12.60 -12.33 -5.41
CA LYS A 27 -12.74 -11.00 -4.80
C LYS A 27 -12.46 -10.92 -3.29
N GLN A 28 -12.25 -12.05 -2.63
CA GLN A 28 -12.03 -12.11 -1.18
C GLN A 28 -10.56 -12.03 -0.79
N SER A 29 -9.75 -11.28 -1.54
CA SER A 29 -8.35 -11.06 -1.20
C SER A 29 -8.18 -10.57 0.25
N GLY A 30 -7.34 -11.28 1.02
CA GLY A 30 -7.08 -10.94 2.42
C GLY A 30 -8.28 -11.08 3.37
N GLY A 31 -9.41 -11.61 2.90
CA GLY A 31 -10.57 -11.93 3.74
C GLY A 31 -10.30 -13.05 4.73
N PRO A 32 -11.35 -13.60 5.39
CA PRO A 32 -11.17 -14.70 6.33
C PRO A 32 -10.42 -15.88 5.70
N ILE A 33 -9.30 -16.30 6.30
CA ILE A 33 -8.42 -17.32 5.75
C ILE A 33 -8.82 -18.69 6.29
N ASP A 34 -9.01 -19.66 5.39
CA ASP A 34 -9.22 -21.05 5.78
C ASP A 34 -8.03 -21.59 6.57
N PRO A 35 -8.24 -22.37 7.64
CA PRO A 35 -7.14 -22.95 8.41
C PRO A 35 -6.17 -23.80 7.58
N GLU A 36 -6.65 -24.46 6.52
CA GLU A 36 -5.80 -25.22 5.59
C GLU A 36 -4.86 -24.30 4.80
N ARG A 37 -5.34 -23.13 4.34
CA ARG A 37 -4.52 -22.13 3.65
C ARG A 37 -3.57 -21.44 4.62
N ALA A 38 -4.04 -21.04 5.80
CA ALA A 38 -3.24 -20.41 6.84
C ALA A 38 -2.07 -21.27 7.33
N ALA A 39 -2.18 -22.59 7.19
CA ALA A 39 -1.12 -23.52 7.57
C ALA A 39 -0.03 -23.67 6.50
N LEU A 40 -0.24 -23.18 5.28
CA LEU A 40 0.72 -23.24 4.19
C LEU A 40 1.67 -22.04 4.20
N HIS A 41 2.90 -22.29 3.78
CA HIS A 41 3.90 -21.25 3.56
C HIS A 41 4.62 -21.53 2.24
N LEU A 42 4.75 -20.48 1.41
CA LEU A 42 5.48 -20.51 0.13
C LEU A 42 6.98 -20.23 0.38
N ALA A 43 7.78 -21.28 0.44
CA ALA A 43 9.24 -21.12 0.59
C ALA A 43 9.90 -20.65 -0.72
N HIS A 44 9.38 -21.09 -1.88
CA HIS A 44 9.90 -20.70 -3.18
C HIS A 44 8.81 -20.80 -4.25
N VAL A 45 8.82 -19.83 -5.16
CA VAL A 45 7.99 -19.80 -6.36
C VAL A 45 8.90 -19.64 -7.57
N ASP A 46 8.86 -20.62 -8.49
CA ASP A 46 9.44 -20.50 -9.84
C ASP A 46 8.27 -20.27 -10.80
N LEU A 47 8.12 -19.04 -11.28
CA LEU A 47 6.94 -18.58 -12.01
C LEU A 47 7.30 -18.18 -13.43
N ALA A 48 6.88 -18.95 -14.41
CA ALA A 48 6.99 -18.61 -15.82
C ALA A 48 5.63 -18.15 -16.35
N ILE A 49 5.58 -16.94 -16.92
CA ILE A 49 4.41 -16.39 -17.61
C ILE A 49 4.80 -15.96 -19.02
N GLU A 50 4.00 -16.34 -20.00
CA GLU A 50 4.07 -15.87 -21.39
C GLU A 50 2.82 -15.05 -21.70
N ILE A 51 2.99 -13.80 -22.13
CA ILE A 51 1.87 -12.92 -22.50
C ILE A 51 1.70 -12.80 -24.02
N PHE A 52 0.45 -12.71 -24.44
CA PHE A 52 0.04 -12.57 -25.84
C PHE A 52 -0.86 -11.33 -26.02
N PRO A 53 -0.28 -10.12 -26.10
CA PRO A 53 -1.05 -8.88 -26.12
C PRO A 53 -2.07 -8.77 -27.26
N ASP A 54 -1.78 -9.38 -28.42
CA ASP A 54 -2.71 -9.37 -29.56
C ASP A 54 -3.99 -10.21 -29.33
N ARG A 55 -3.97 -11.09 -28.33
CA ARG A 55 -5.08 -11.98 -27.97
C ARG A 55 -5.60 -11.73 -26.56
N GLU A 56 -4.92 -10.85 -25.83
CA GLU A 56 -5.22 -10.53 -24.42
C GLU A 56 -5.25 -11.79 -23.54
N THR A 57 -4.30 -12.71 -23.77
CA THR A 57 -4.20 -13.98 -23.06
C THR A 57 -2.82 -14.18 -22.47
N LEU A 58 -2.74 -15.07 -21.49
CA LEU A 58 -1.48 -15.54 -20.91
C LEU A 58 -1.42 -17.07 -20.85
N LYS A 59 -0.20 -17.58 -20.74
CA LYS A 59 0.11 -18.95 -20.31
C LYS A 59 1.04 -18.88 -19.12
N GLY A 60 0.78 -19.70 -18.12
CA GLY A 60 1.57 -19.77 -16.90
C GLY A 60 2.02 -21.19 -16.58
N HIS A 61 3.19 -21.28 -15.98
CA HIS A 61 3.70 -22.46 -15.32
C HIS A 61 4.33 -22.04 -14.00
N ALA A 62 3.78 -22.52 -12.89
CA ALA A 62 4.27 -22.20 -11.56
C ALA A 62 4.73 -23.47 -10.86
N ILE A 63 5.94 -23.43 -10.29
CA ILE A 63 6.44 -24.49 -9.39
C ILE A 63 6.49 -23.89 -7.99
N LEU A 64 5.60 -24.35 -7.14
CA LEU A 64 5.44 -23.88 -5.77
C LEU A 64 6.10 -24.87 -4.81
N THR A 65 7.10 -24.42 -4.07
CA THR A 65 7.66 -25.15 -2.94
C THR A 65 6.95 -24.69 -1.67
N LEU A 66 6.12 -25.55 -1.12
CA LEU A 66 5.29 -25.25 0.05
C LEU A 66 5.75 -26.05 1.26
N THR A 67 5.67 -25.44 2.42
CA THR A 67 5.75 -26.12 3.71
C THR A 67 4.42 -26.00 4.45
N THR A 68 4.15 -26.87 5.39
CA THR A 68 2.91 -26.81 6.17
C THR A 68 3.17 -26.87 7.67
N SER A 69 2.41 -26.09 8.44
CA SER A 69 2.42 -26.11 9.91
C SER A 69 1.35 -27.03 10.53
N ALA A 70 0.44 -27.57 9.71
CA ALA A 70 -0.63 -28.48 10.13
C ALA A 70 -0.78 -29.68 9.16
N PRO A 71 -1.41 -30.79 9.57
CA PRO A 71 -1.66 -31.91 8.66
C PRO A 71 -2.51 -31.50 7.47
N GLN A 72 -2.12 -31.92 6.24
CA GLN A 72 -2.83 -31.60 4.99
C GLN A 72 -3.12 -32.87 4.19
N ASN A 73 -4.35 -33.00 3.69
CA ASN A 73 -4.74 -34.04 2.73
C ASN A 73 -4.89 -33.48 1.30
N ARG A 74 -4.93 -32.18 1.19
CA ARG A 74 -5.01 -31.42 -0.06
C ARG A 74 -4.26 -30.11 0.08
N LEU A 75 -3.91 -29.49 -1.04
CA LEU A 75 -3.49 -28.10 -1.09
C LEU A 75 -4.67 -27.24 -1.56
N LEU A 76 -4.87 -26.11 -0.90
CA LEU A 76 -5.77 -25.03 -1.35
C LEU A 76 -4.92 -23.84 -1.78
N ILE A 77 -4.97 -23.51 -3.05
CA ILE A 77 -4.18 -22.44 -3.68
C ILE A 77 -5.14 -21.53 -4.43
N ASP A 78 -4.95 -20.23 -4.33
CA ASP A 78 -5.79 -19.28 -5.02
C ASP A 78 -5.33 -19.14 -6.48
N LEU A 79 -6.28 -19.21 -7.40
CA LEU A 79 -6.07 -19.00 -8.84
C LEU A 79 -7.41 -18.73 -9.51
N ASP A 80 -7.57 -17.60 -10.15
CA ASP A 80 -8.81 -17.25 -10.85
C ASP A 80 -9.22 -18.36 -11.84
N ARG A 81 -10.49 -18.73 -11.82
CA ARG A 81 -11.06 -19.76 -12.72
C ARG A 81 -10.94 -19.41 -14.21
N ASN A 82 -10.74 -18.12 -14.54
CA ASN A 82 -10.51 -17.64 -15.90
C ASN A 82 -9.14 -18.06 -16.45
N LEU A 83 -8.31 -18.64 -15.59
CA LEU A 83 -7.02 -19.24 -15.90
C LEU A 83 -7.08 -20.78 -15.72
N PRO A 84 -7.78 -21.52 -16.60
CA PRO A 84 -7.94 -22.96 -16.50
C PRO A 84 -6.62 -23.70 -16.29
N VAL A 85 -6.60 -24.60 -15.30
CA VAL A 85 -5.49 -25.49 -15.02
C VAL A 85 -5.53 -26.66 -16.00
N THR A 86 -4.41 -26.91 -16.69
CA THR A 86 -4.29 -27.96 -17.71
C THR A 86 -3.46 -29.15 -17.23
N ALA A 87 -2.55 -28.95 -16.29
CA ALA A 87 -1.75 -30.02 -15.70
C ALA A 87 -1.32 -29.67 -14.27
N VAL A 88 -1.26 -30.68 -13.42
CA VAL A 88 -0.71 -30.59 -12.06
C VAL A 88 0.22 -31.78 -11.82
N SER A 89 1.35 -31.51 -11.17
CA SER A 89 2.21 -32.58 -10.62
C SER A 89 2.55 -32.29 -9.16
N ILE A 90 2.73 -33.33 -8.37
CA ILE A 90 3.22 -33.28 -6.99
C ILE A 90 4.54 -34.03 -6.92
N ASP A 91 5.60 -33.38 -6.42
CA ASP A 91 6.96 -33.94 -6.32
C ASP A 91 7.44 -34.57 -7.64
N GLY A 92 7.18 -33.85 -8.77
CA GLY A 92 7.52 -34.26 -10.12
C GLY A 92 6.65 -35.39 -10.71
N LYS A 93 5.64 -35.89 -9.98
CA LYS A 93 4.73 -36.94 -10.46
C LYS A 93 3.42 -36.33 -10.97
N PRO A 94 3.07 -36.49 -12.26
CA PRO A 94 1.82 -35.98 -12.79
C PRO A 94 0.60 -36.59 -12.07
N LEU A 95 -0.41 -35.77 -11.82
CA LEU A 95 -1.68 -36.19 -11.26
C LEU A 95 -2.73 -36.40 -12.37
N ALA A 96 -3.68 -37.31 -12.11
CA ALA A 96 -4.86 -37.43 -12.97
C ALA A 96 -5.77 -36.19 -12.84
N ALA A 97 -6.43 -35.77 -13.90
CA ALA A 97 -7.29 -34.59 -13.90
C ALA A 97 -8.41 -34.60 -12.82
N SER A 98 -8.79 -35.77 -12.33
CA SER A 98 -9.74 -35.92 -11.22
C SER A 98 -9.15 -35.59 -9.85
N ALA A 99 -7.84 -35.33 -9.76
CA ALA A 99 -7.17 -35.02 -8.50
C ALA A 99 -7.19 -33.54 -8.14
N TRP A 100 -7.61 -32.66 -9.06
CA TRP A 100 -7.77 -31.22 -8.76
C TRP A 100 -9.06 -30.66 -9.33
N SER A 101 -9.48 -29.52 -8.78
CA SER A 101 -10.63 -28.77 -9.28
C SER A 101 -10.48 -27.29 -8.90
N ASN A 102 -10.96 -26.39 -9.77
CA ASN A 102 -10.96 -24.94 -9.54
C ASN A 102 -12.27 -24.31 -10.07
N PRO A 103 -13.42 -24.58 -9.45
CA PRO A 103 -14.70 -24.04 -9.94
C PRO A 103 -14.90 -22.57 -9.58
N GLU A 104 -14.33 -22.10 -8.45
CA GLU A 104 -14.64 -20.81 -7.85
C GLU A 104 -13.40 -19.92 -7.60
N GLY A 105 -12.28 -20.20 -8.24
CA GLY A 105 -11.04 -19.43 -8.01
C GLY A 105 -10.19 -19.97 -6.86
N ARG A 106 -10.54 -21.12 -6.29
CA ARG A 106 -9.75 -21.82 -5.29
C ARG A 106 -9.38 -23.21 -5.76
N LEU A 107 -8.15 -23.35 -6.24
CA LEU A 107 -7.62 -24.61 -6.74
C LEU A 107 -7.40 -25.58 -5.59
N ALA A 108 -8.21 -26.63 -5.53
CA ALA A 108 -8.05 -27.75 -4.60
C ALA A 108 -7.28 -28.88 -5.28
N ILE A 109 -6.13 -29.29 -4.74
CA ILE A 109 -5.28 -30.38 -5.23
C ILE A 109 -5.24 -31.48 -4.19
N ARG A 110 -5.78 -32.67 -4.50
CA ARG A 110 -5.69 -33.82 -3.61
C ARG A 110 -4.26 -34.37 -3.61
N LEU A 111 -3.68 -34.47 -2.43
CA LEU A 111 -2.34 -35.02 -2.25
C LEU A 111 -2.31 -36.54 -2.40
N PRO A 112 -1.27 -37.13 -3.02
CA PRO A 112 -1.07 -38.58 -3.07
C PRO A 112 -0.90 -39.21 -1.68
N HIS A 113 -0.30 -38.44 -0.75
CA HIS A 113 -0.09 -38.81 0.65
C HIS A 113 -0.33 -37.60 1.54
N PRO A 114 -0.92 -37.80 2.74
CA PRO A 114 -1.06 -36.70 3.69
C PRO A 114 0.29 -36.11 4.11
N LEU A 115 0.36 -34.79 4.21
CA LEU A 115 1.50 -34.06 4.79
C LEU A 115 1.33 -33.96 6.30
N LYS A 116 2.43 -33.94 7.03
CA LYS A 116 2.54 -33.65 8.47
C LYS A 116 3.11 -32.25 8.68
N PRO A 117 2.92 -31.68 9.88
CA PRO A 117 3.58 -30.42 10.23
C PRO A 117 5.10 -30.50 10.00
N GLY A 118 5.65 -29.52 9.28
CA GLY A 118 7.05 -29.45 8.88
C GLY A 118 7.39 -30.14 7.55
N ASP A 119 6.47 -30.90 6.96
CA ASP A 119 6.70 -31.49 5.64
C ASP A 119 6.72 -30.41 4.56
N GLN A 120 7.54 -30.67 3.54
CA GLN A 120 7.62 -29.86 2.32
C GLN A 120 7.03 -30.66 1.15
N VAL A 121 6.40 -29.94 0.22
CA VAL A 121 5.86 -30.48 -1.03
C VAL A 121 6.13 -29.52 -2.18
N VAL A 122 6.36 -30.06 -3.36
CA VAL A 122 6.52 -29.28 -4.60
C VAL A 122 5.33 -29.52 -5.50
N ALA A 123 4.55 -28.46 -5.76
CA ALA A 123 3.42 -28.49 -6.69
C ALA A 123 3.76 -27.73 -7.96
N ALA A 124 3.75 -28.39 -9.12
CA ALA A 124 3.87 -27.72 -10.41
C ALA A 124 2.49 -27.64 -11.08
N ILE A 125 2.10 -26.44 -11.50
CA ILE A 125 0.78 -26.10 -12.00
C ILE A 125 0.95 -25.43 -13.36
N THR A 126 0.36 -26.01 -14.42
CA THR A 126 0.29 -25.41 -15.75
C THR A 126 -1.11 -24.88 -15.97
N TYR A 127 -1.21 -23.63 -16.36
CA TYR A 127 -2.48 -22.91 -16.50
C TYR A 127 -2.40 -21.89 -17.64
N GLY A 128 -3.51 -21.24 -17.94
CA GLY A 128 -3.53 -20.14 -18.90
C GLY A 128 -4.94 -19.90 -19.40
N GLY A 129 -5.16 -18.73 -19.98
CA GLY A 129 -6.47 -18.31 -20.43
C GLY A 129 -6.52 -16.82 -20.69
N THR A 130 -7.70 -16.25 -20.55
CA THR A 130 -7.95 -14.80 -20.62
C THR A 130 -8.03 -14.27 -19.20
N PRO A 131 -6.98 -13.60 -18.70
CA PRO A 131 -7.01 -13.04 -17.37
C PRO A 131 -8.04 -11.92 -17.30
N HIS A 132 -8.52 -11.61 -16.09
CA HIS A 132 -9.40 -10.47 -15.86
C HIS A 132 -8.74 -9.17 -16.33
N VAL A 133 -9.54 -8.30 -16.95
CA VAL A 133 -9.09 -6.98 -17.43
C VAL A 133 -9.54 -5.90 -16.46
N ALA A 134 -8.61 -5.05 -16.04
CA ALA A 134 -8.92 -3.92 -15.17
C ALA A 134 -9.79 -2.89 -15.89
N VAL A 135 -10.97 -2.63 -15.38
CA VAL A 135 -11.89 -1.62 -15.95
C VAL A 135 -11.39 -0.21 -15.66
N ARG A 136 -10.80 0.01 -14.49
CA ARG A 136 -10.28 1.30 -14.02
C ARG A 136 -9.06 1.09 -13.13
N ALA A 137 -7.94 0.64 -13.71
CA ALA A 137 -6.70 0.47 -12.99
C ALA A 137 -6.18 1.82 -12.40
N PRO A 138 -5.54 1.82 -11.22
CA PRO A 138 -5.27 0.67 -10.34
C PRO A 138 -6.43 0.28 -9.43
N TRP A 139 -7.52 1.05 -9.35
CA TRP A 139 -8.65 0.84 -8.41
C TRP A 139 -9.54 -0.37 -8.72
N ASN A 140 -9.44 -0.95 -9.91
CA ASN A 140 -9.99 -2.25 -10.22
C ASN A 140 -8.87 -3.09 -10.81
N ASP A 141 -8.61 -4.22 -10.22
CA ASP A 141 -7.50 -5.07 -10.58
C ASP A 141 -7.70 -5.85 -11.87
N GLY A 142 -6.60 -6.33 -12.39
CA GLY A 142 -6.56 -7.12 -13.60
C GLY A 142 -5.40 -6.73 -14.52
N MET A 143 -5.43 -7.29 -15.72
CA MET A 143 -4.50 -6.91 -16.78
C MET A 143 -4.96 -5.61 -17.45
N VAL A 144 -3.99 -4.76 -17.79
CA VAL A 144 -4.19 -3.57 -18.62
C VAL A 144 -3.52 -3.81 -19.98
N TRP A 145 -4.33 -4.04 -21.01
CA TRP A 145 -3.89 -4.26 -22.39
C TRP A 145 -3.94 -2.96 -23.19
N ALA A 146 -3.03 -2.04 -22.89
CA ALA A 146 -2.97 -0.74 -23.55
C ALA A 146 -2.04 -0.74 -24.78
N LYS A 147 -2.02 0.41 -25.47
CA LYS A 147 -1.08 0.70 -26.56
C LYS A 147 -0.33 2.00 -26.25
N THR A 148 0.96 1.99 -26.60
CA THR A 148 1.75 3.21 -26.58
C THR A 148 1.22 4.24 -27.59
N PRO A 149 1.62 5.52 -27.52
CA PRO A 149 1.28 6.52 -28.56
C PRO A 149 1.68 6.10 -29.98
N GLN A 150 2.66 5.20 -30.11
CA GLN A 150 3.11 4.65 -31.40
C GLN A 150 2.38 3.36 -31.79
N GLY A 151 1.31 2.98 -31.06
CA GLY A 151 0.48 1.80 -31.36
C GLY A 151 1.11 0.45 -31.00
N LYS A 152 2.21 0.42 -30.23
CA LYS A 152 2.84 -0.82 -29.75
C LYS A 152 2.15 -1.31 -28.47
N PRO A 153 2.21 -2.62 -28.17
CA PRO A 153 1.66 -3.11 -26.90
C PRO A 153 2.28 -2.40 -25.69
N TRP A 154 1.42 -2.09 -24.72
CA TRP A 154 1.79 -1.55 -23.42
C TRP A 154 0.96 -2.26 -22.36
N VAL A 155 1.55 -3.23 -21.71
CA VAL A 155 0.89 -4.17 -20.81
C VAL A 155 1.34 -3.89 -19.39
N ALA A 156 0.39 -3.90 -18.47
CA ALA A 156 0.65 -3.82 -17.03
C ALA A 156 -0.36 -4.70 -16.28
N SER A 157 -0.06 -5.00 -15.01
CA SER A 157 -0.97 -5.69 -14.10
C SER A 157 -1.22 -4.84 -12.85
N THR A 158 -2.38 -5.02 -12.24
CA THR A 158 -2.72 -4.60 -10.88
C THR A 158 -3.38 -5.76 -10.16
N ALA A 159 -3.10 -5.95 -8.88
CA ALA A 159 -3.54 -7.12 -8.14
C ALA A 159 -3.73 -6.88 -6.63
N GLU A 160 -3.81 -5.65 -6.17
CA GLU A 160 -3.90 -5.36 -4.74
C GLU A 160 -5.27 -5.74 -4.17
N GLY A 161 -6.35 -5.32 -4.84
CA GLY A 161 -7.71 -5.47 -4.37
C GLY A 161 -8.30 -6.87 -4.53
N TYR A 162 -8.14 -7.46 -5.71
CA TYR A 162 -8.66 -8.80 -6.00
C TYR A 162 -7.63 -9.91 -5.82
N GLY A 163 -6.34 -9.57 -5.76
CA GLY A 163 -5.29 -10.49 -5.38
C GLY A 163 -4.40 -11.01 -6.50
N CYS A 164 -3.35 -11.69 -6.07
CA CYS A 164 -2.33 -12.30 -6.94
C CYS A 164 -2.90 -13.41 -7.82
N ASP A 165 -3.98 -14.05 -7.43
CA ASP A 165 -4.61 -15.17 -8.12
C ASP A 165 -5.19 -14.82 -9.48
N LEU A 166 -5.33 -13.52 -9.79
CA LEU A 166 -5.66 -13.02 -11.13
C LEU A 166 -4.62 -13.41 -12.20
N PHE A 167 -3.39 -13.71 -11.82
CA PHE A 167 -2.28 -13.94 -12.75
C PHE A 167 -1.51 -15.23 -12.51
N TRP A 168 -1.44 -15.69 -11.25
CA TRP A 168 -0.63 -16.85 -10.89
C TRP A 168 -1.18 -17.56 -9.64
N PRO A 169 -0.94 -18.88 -9.48
CA PRO A 169 -1.39 -19.61 -8.31
C PRO A 169 -0.59 -19.20 -7.08
N CYS A 170 -1.23 -18.60 -6.08
CA CYS A 170 -0.61 -18.00 -4.92
C CYS A 170 -1.36 -18.31 -3.62
N LEU A 171 -0.90 -17.76 -2.51
CA LEU A 171 -1.63 -17.63 -1.26
C LEU A 171 -2.08 -16.18 -1.15
N ASP A 172 -3.34 -15.92 -1.49
CA ASP A 172 -3.88 -14.57 -1.65
C ASP A 172 -4.36 -13.99 -0.32
N PHE A 173 -3.40 -13.60 0.49
CA PHE A 173 -3.58 -12.83 1.73
C PHE A 173 -2.25 -12.19 2.12
N PRO A 174 -2.23 -11.11 2.92
CA PRO A 174 -1.00 -10.36 3.21
C PRO A 174 0.14 -11.22 3.74
N ALA A 175 -0.13 -12.17 4.64
CA ALA A 175 0.90 -13.07 5.16
C ALA A 175 1.22 -14.27 4.24
N GLY A 176 0.68 -14.31 3.04
CA GLY A 176 0.95 -15.33 2.01
C GLY A 176 2.25 -15.11 1.22
N GLU A 177 3.09 -14.17 1.65
CA GLU A 177 4.35 -13.85 0.98
C GLU A 177 5.27 -15.06 0.83
N PRO A 178 5.80 -15.33 -0.39
CA PRO A 178 6.84 -16.32 -0.60
C PRO A 178 8.20 -15.81 -0.09
N ASP A 179 9.07 -16.70 0.40
CA ASP A 179 10.44 -16.28 0.79
C ASP A 179 11.28 -15.87 -0.43
N LEU A 180 11.00 -16.44 -1.61
CA LEU A 180 11.73 -16.19 -2.86
C LEU A 180 10.84 -16.42 -4.07
N VAL A 181 10.94 -15.52 -5.06
CA VAL A 181 10.31 -15.69 -6.37
C VAL A 181 11.37 -15.59 -7.47
N ASP A 182 11.49 -16.63 -8.29
CA ASP A 182 12.11 -16.57 -9.61
C ASP A 182 10.99 -16.32 -10.63
N PHE A 183 11.02 -15.19 -11.31
CA PHE A 183 9.99 -14.78 -12.25
C PHE A 183 10.53 -14.71 -13.68
N HIS A 184 9.93 -15.47 -14.58
CA HIS A 184 10.30 -15.62 -15.98
C HIS A 184 9.19 -15.08 -16.87
N LEU A 185 9.30 -13.82 -17.31
CA LEU A 185 8.30 -13.19 -18.15
C LEU A 185 8.71 -13.23 -19.65
N THR A 186 7.99 -14.04 -20.43
CA THR A 186 8.19 -14.13 -21.89
C THR A 186 7.28 -13.16 -22.61
N VAL A 187 7.89 -12.29 -23.44
CA VAL A 187 7.21 -11.21 -24.15
C VAL A 187 7.50 -11.23 -25.64
N PRO A 188 6.62 -10.67 -26.48
CA PRO A 188 6.84 -10.51 -27.92
C PRO A 188 8.12 -9.76 -28.27
N ALA A 189 8.60 -9.96 -29.50
CA ALA A 189 9.77 -9.27 -30.02
C ALA A 189 9.66 -7.75 -29.92
N GLY A 190 10.73 -7.10 -29.46
CA GLY A 190 10.82 -5.64 -29.30
C GLY A 190 10.22 -5.09 -28.01
N LEU A 191 9.65 -5.93 -27.14
CA LEU A 191 9.23 -5.53 -25.81
C LEU A 191 10.31 -5.82 -24.77
N ILE A 192 10.35 -5.00 -23.74
CA ILE A 192 11.17 -5.12 -22.54
C ILE A 192 10.22 -5.38 -21.38
N ALA A 193 10.59 -6.29 -20.50
CA ALA A 193 9.77 -6.68 -19.35
C ALA A 193 10.53 -6.45 -18.03
N PRO A 194 10.46 -5.25 -17.44
CA PRO A 194 10.95 -5.00 -16.09
C PRO A 194 10.18 -5.85 -15.07
N GLY A 195 10.87 -6.27 -14.01
CA GLY A 195 10.26 -7.10 -12.97
C GLY A 195 10.84 -6.78 -11.58
N ASN A 196 10.27 -7.41 -10.57
CA ASN A 196 10.68 -7.29 -9.18
C ASN A 196 12.10 -7.83 -8.94
N GLY A 197 12.80 -7.29 -7.96
CA GLY A 197 14.09 -7.80 -7.52
C GLY A 197 15.24 -7.52 -8.49
N THR A 198 16.11 -8.49 -8.66
CA THR A 198 17.34 -8.41 -9.47
C THR A 198 17.18 -9.12 -10.80
N LEU A 199 17.64 -8.51 -11.89
CA LEU A 199 17.69 -9.16 -13.20
C LEU A 199 18.77 -10.25 -13.21
N VAL A 200 18.35 -11.50 -13.42
CA VAL A 200 19.24 -12.67 -13.52
C VAL A 200 19.77 -12.81 -14.95
N GLY A 201 18.93 -12.52 -15.95
CA GLY A 201 19.32 -12.59 -17.36
C GLY A 201 18.15 -12.42 -18.32
N VAL A 202 18.47 -12.38 -19.60
CA VAL A 202 17.48 -12.29 -20.68
C VAL A 202 17.79 -13.34 -21.74
N ASP A 203 16.87 -14.28 -21.94
CA ASP A 203 16.98 -15.32 -22.95
C ASP A 203 16.29 -14.86 -24.25
N LYS A 204 17.03 -14.90 -25.36
CA LYS A 204 16.49 -14.62 -26.70
C LYS A 204 16.00 -15.91 -27.32
N LEU A 205 14.73 -15.95 -27.70
CA LEU A 205 14.12 -17.12 -28.32
C LEU A 205 14.28 -17.08 -29.85
N PRO A 206 14.28 -18.25 -30.53
CA PRO A 206 14.49 -18.33 -31.98
C PRO A 206 13.45 -17.58 -32.81
N ASP A 207 12.25 -17.39 -32.29
CA ASP A 207 11.15 -16.66 -32.94
C ASP A 207 11.15 -15.14 -32.66
N GLY A 208 12.21 -14.64 -32.02
CA GLY A 208 12.41 -13.23 -31.71
C GLY A 208 11.81 -12.76 -30.39
N ARG A 209 11.02 -13.57 -29.72
CA ARG A 209 10.56 -13.28 -28.33
C ARG A 209 11.75 -13.24 -27.36
N SER A 210 11.50 -12.78 -26.15
CA SER A 210 12.52 -12.83 -25.09
C SER A 210 11.87 -13.15 -23.74
N THR A 211 12.59 -13.95 -22.94
CA THR A 211 12.24 -14.24 -21.55
C THR A 211 13.15 -13.41 -20.64
N TRP A 212 12.54 -12.61 -19.80
CA TRP A 212 13.22 -11.79 -18.79
C TRP A 212 13.16 -12.51 -17.45
N ASN A 213 14.33 -12.86 -16.92
CA ASN A 213 14.45 -13.67 -15.72
C ASN A 213 14.82 -12.74 -14.54
N TRP A 214 13.93 -12.64 -13.57
CA TRP A 214 14.06 -11.82 -12.39
C TRP A 214 14.07 -12.68 -11.13
N ARG A 215 14.69 -12.21 -10.07
CA ARG A 215 14.68 -12.84 -8.74
C ARG A 215 14.39 -11.81 -7.69
N ALA A 216 13.31 -12.01 -6.92
CA ALA A 216 12.87 -11.16 -5.84
C ALA A 216 12.77 -11.92 -4.52
N ARG A 217 13.24 -11.32 -3.44
CA ARG A 217 13.11 -11.88 -2.09
C ARG A 217 11.86 -11.35 -1.42
N SER A 218 11.10 -12.26 -0.86
CA SER A 218 9.90 -11.99 -0.08
C SER A 218 9.02 -10.87 -0.67
N PRO A 219 8.64 -10.96 -1.95
CA PRO A 219 7.72 -9.97 -2.51
C PRO A 219 6.32 -10.22 -1.95
N ASN A 220 5.61 -9.14 -1.65
CA ASN A 220 4.20 -9.24 -1.36
C ASN A 220 3.50 -9.94 -2.55
N PRO A 221 2.58 -10.90 -2.33
CA PRO A 221 1.96 -11.68 -3.41
C PRO A 221 1.36 -10.81 -4.52
N TYR A 222 0.66 -9.73 -4.17
CA TYR A 222 0.05 -8.82 -5.14
C TYR A 222 1.08 -7.96 -5.89
N SER A 223 2.28 -7.79 -5.35
CA SER A 223 3.30 -6.95 -5.98
C SER A 223 4.18 -7.65 -7.01
N VAL A 224 3.99 -8.96 -7.27
CA VAL A 224 4.63 -9.65 -8.40
C VAL A 224 4.04 -9.13 -9.70
N ALA A 225 4.72 -8.17 -10.33
CA ALA A 225 4.16 -7.35 -11.39
C ALA A 225 4.46 -7.87 -12.79
N ILE A 226 3.47 -7.79 -13.67
CA ILE A 226 3.64 -7.93 -15.12
C ILE A 226 3.71 -6.52 -15.73
N ALA A 227 4.83 -6.18 -16.35
CA ALA A 227 4.99 -4.97 -17.13
C ALA A 227 5.73 -5.26 -18.44
N ALA A 228 5.19 -4.81 -19.58
CA ALA A 228 5.84 -5.03 -20.87
C ALA A 228 5.48 -3.93 -21.88
N ALA A 229 6.50 -3.27 -22.41
CA ALA A 229 6.38 -2.30 -23.49
C ALA A 229 7.74 -2.15 -24.21
N PRO A 230 7.83 -1.36 -25.30
CA PRO A 230 9.13 -1.04 -25.93
C PRO A 230 9.90 -0.01 -25.09
N TYR A 231 10.09 -0.29 -23.81
CA TYR A 231 10.72 0.63 -22.85
C TYR A 231 12.15 1.02 -23.24
N LYS A 232 12.56 2.20 -22.77
CA LYS A 232 13.96 2.59 -22.58
C LYS A 232 14.24 2.62 -21.08
N GLU A 233 15.52 2.58 -20.72
CA GLU A 233 15.95 2.61 -19.33
C GLU A 233 16.89 3.79 -19.07
N ILE A 234 16.70 4.44 -17.93
CA ILE A 234 17.70 5.29 -17.29
C ILE A 234 18.12 4.58 -16.01
N SER A 235 19.43 4.44 -15.80
CA SER A 235 19.95 3.79 -14.60
C SER A 235 21.10 4.57 -13.98
N ALA A 236 21.24 4.42 -12.66
CA ALA A 236 22.32 4.98 -11.85
C ALA A 236 22.55 4.11 -10.62
N VAL A 237 23.50 4.48 -9.79
CA VAL A 237 23.73 3.86 -8.49
C VAL A 237 23.54 4.93 -7.41
N TYR A 238 22.60 4.70 -6.50
CA TYR A 238 22.46 5.49 -5.29
C TYR A 238 23.51 5.06 -4.26
N LEU A 239 24.24 6.02 -3.73
CA LEU A 239 25.18 5.82 -2.63
C LEU A 239 24.42 6.07 -1.33
N SER A 240 23.98 5.00 -0.70
CA SER A 240 23.25 5.07 0.55
C SER A 240 24.08 5.74 1.65
N ARG A 241 23.43 6.53 2.49
CA ARG A 241 24.05 7.09 3.70
C ARG A 241 24.54 6.01 4.68
N PHE A 242 24.11 4.77 4.52
CA PHE A 242 24.54 3.61 5.29
C PHE A 242 25.72 2.87 4.65
N GLY A 243 26.23 3.35 3.51
CA GLY A 243 27.45 2.88 2.87
C GLY A 243 27.27 1.81 1.80
N ASN A 244 26.07 1.29 1.59
CA ASN A 244 25.79 0.38 0.48
C ASN A 244 25.50 1.12 -0.83
N ARG A 245 25.60 0.39 -1.94
CA ARG A 245 25.41 0.88 -3.31
C ARG A 245 24.15 0.22 -3.86
N ILE A 246 23.13 1.02 -4.10
CA ILE A 246 21.81 0.52 -4.51
C ILE A 246 21.59 0.88 -5.97
N PRO A 247 21.38 -0.11 -6.88
CA PRO A 247 20.99 0.18 -8.26
C PRO A 247 19.67 0.93 -8.30
N MET A 248 19.56 1.93 -9.16
CA MET A 248 18.31 2.63 -9.46
C MET A 248 18.04 2.51 -10.95
N SER A 249 16.82 2.16 -11.33
CA SER A 249 16.40 2.03 -12.73
C SER A 249 15.01 2.59 -12.94
N TYR A 250 14.82 3.32 -14.02
CA TYR A 250 13.52 3.79 -14.48
C TYR A 250 13.29 3.36 -15.93
N TRP A 251 12.26 2.55 -16.14
CA TRP A 251 11.82 2.11 -17.47
C TRP A 251 10.66 2.98 -17.95
N TYR A 252 10.85 3.67 -19.07
CA TYR A 252 9.93 4.66 -19.62
C TYR A 252 9.67 4.47 -21.10
N LEU A 253 8.57 5.01 -21.64
CA LEU A 253 8.22 4.90 -23.05
C LEU A 253 9.11 5.79 -23.93
N PRO A 254 9.50 5.31 -25.14
CA PRO A 254 10.21 6.13 -26.13
C PRO A 254 9.47 7.42 -26.47
N GLY A 255 10.22 8.52 -26.62
CA GLY A 255 9.69 9.86 -26.87
C GLY A 255 9.40 10.67 -25.61
N ARG A 256 9.68 10.12 -24.42
CA ARG A 256 9.50 10.80 -23.12
C ARG A 256 10.81 11.09 -22.39
N GLU A 257 11.95 11.03 -23.10
CA GLU A 257 13.31 11.05 -22.53
C GLU A 257 13.55 12.24 -21.56
N ASN A 258 13.18 13.46 -21.96
CA ASN A 258 13.40 14.63 -21.13
C ASN A 258 12.54 14.62 -19.86
N ARG A 259 11.29 14.15 -19.97
CA ARG A 259 10.36 14.04 -18.82
C ARG A 259 10.82 12.93 -17.88
N ALA A 260 11.22 11.81 -18.43
CA ALA A 260 11.78 10.67 -17.70
C ALA A 260 13.06 11.06 -16.95
N ALA A 261 13.97 11.80 -17.59
CA ALA A 261 15.17 12.29 -16.95
C ALA A 261 14.83 13.27 -15.79
N GLY A 262 13.80 14.10 -15.95
CA GLY A 262 13.32 15.01 -14.91
C GLY A 262 12.76 14.27 -13.68
N LEU A 263 12.00 13.19 -13.89
CA LEU A 263 11.51 12.35 -12.79
C LEU A 263 12.66 11.57 -12.13
N PHE A 264 13.57 11.00 -12.92
CA PHE A 264 14.68 10.21 -12.41
C PHE A 264 15.62 11.03 -11.49
N GLN A 265 15.72 12.34 -11.70
CA GLN A 265 16.45 13.24 -10.80
C GLN A 265 15.84 13.34 -9.40
N GLU A 266 14.58 12.95 -9.21
CA GLU A 266 13.92 12.94 -7.90
C GLU A 266 14.23 11.66 -7.09
N PHE A 267 14.72 10.59 -7.71
CA PHE A 267 14.97 9.31 -7.03
C PHE A 267 15.97 9.42 -5.87
N ALA A 268 17.16 9.94 -6.13
CA ALA A 268 18.17 10.05 -5.08
C ALA A 268 17.78 10.99 -3.94
N PRO A 269 17.20 12.19 -4.16
CA PRO A 269 16.67 13.02 -3.08
C PRO A 269 15.56 12.35 -2.26
N ALA A 270 14.65 11.62 -2.89
CA ALA A 270 13.61 10.89 -2.18
C ALA A 270 14.21 9.77 -1.32
N MET A 271 15.15 8.99 -1.86
CA MET A 271 15.89 7.97 -1.11
C MET A 271 16.63 8.56 0.08
N ASP A 272 17.33 9.68 -0.08
CA ASP A 272 18.03 10.36 1.03
C ASP A 272 17.07 10.83 2.12
N PHE A 273 15.89 11.33 1.75
CA PHE A 273 14.84 11.66 2.70
C PHE A 273 14.38 10.42 3.49
N PHE A 274 13.98 9.35 2.82
CA PHE A 274 13.47 8.15 3.49
C PHE A 274 14.53 7.50 4.38
N GLU A 275 15.76 7.37 3.88
CA GLU A 275 16.86 6.84 4.69
C GLU A 275 17.22 7.73 5.88
N THR A 276 17.05 9.06 5.76
CA THR A 276 17.26 10.01 6.86
C THR A 276 16.20 9.85 7.93
N MET A 277 14.96 9.74 7.53
CA MET A 277 13.83 9.79 8.46
C MET A 277 13.52 8.42 9.07
N ILE A 278 13.57 7.36 8.27
CA ILE A 278 13.13 6.03 8.67
C ILE A 278 14.30 5.10 8.93
N GLY A 279 15.19 4.93 7.94
CA GLY A 279 16.31 3.98 8.01
C GLY A 279 16.67 3.41 6.65
N PRO A 280 17.60 2.44 6.59
CA PRO A 280 18.15 1.95 5.33
C PRO A 280 17.06 1.38 4.42
N TYR A 281 17.23 1.56 3.12
CA TYR A 281 16.32 0.97 2.13
C TYR A 281 16.20 -0.54 2.34
N PRO A 282 14.97 -1.09 2.45
CA PRO A 282 14.76 -2.49 2.83
C PRO A 282 15.34 -3.51 1.84
N TRP A 283 15.37 -3.15 0.57
CA TRP A 283 15.79 -4.01 -0.56
C TRP A 283 17.17 -3.59 -1.09
N GLY A 284 18.09 -3.27 -0.18
CA GLY A 284 19.38 -2.67 -0.51
C GLY A 284 20.31 -3.56 -1.36
N ASP A 285 20.06 -4.88 -1.41
CA ASP A 285 20.79 -5.83 -2.27
C ASP A 285 20.09 -6.07 -3.62
N GLU A 286 18.92 -5.46 -3.85
CA GLU A 286 18.17 -5.56 -5.10
C GLU A 286 18.26 -4.24 -5.88
N LYS A 287 17.19 -3.46 -5.96
CA LYS A 287 17.18 -2.17 -6.65
C LYS A 287 16.05 -1.26 -6.18
N VAL A 288 16.16 0.03 -6.46
CA VAL A 288 15.04 0.96 -6.58
C VAL A 288 14.61 0.99 -8.04
N GLY A 289 13.49 0.37 -8.35
CA GLY A 289 12.96 0.31 -9.72
C GLY A 289 11.64 1.04 -9.84
N VAL A 290 11.44 1.68 -10.98
CA VAL A 290 10.16 2.29 -11.37
C VAL A 290 9.90 1.94 -12.83
N VAL A 291 8.65 1.64 -13.17
CA VAL A 291 8.24 1.38 -14.54
C VAL A 291 7.04 2.25 -14.91
N GLU A 292 7.11 2.89 -16.07
CA GLU A 292 5.99 3.66 -16.60
C GLU A 292 4.85 2.73 -17.02
N THR A 293 3.65 2.97 -16.48
CA THR A 293 2.45 2.15 -16.68
C THR A 293 1.28 2.95 -17.26
N PRO A 294 0.29 2.29 -17.88
CA PRO A 294 -0.93 2.95 -18.36
C PRO A 294 -1.92 3.28 -17.24
N HIS A 295 -1.60 3.03 -15.98
CA HIS A 295 -2.38 3.37 -14.79
C HIS A 295 -1.56 4.25 -13.83
N LEU A 296 -2.20 4.88 -12.86
CA LEU A 296 -1.66 5.98 -12.08
C LEU A 296 -0.39 5.64 -11.30
N GLY A 297 -0.45 4.68 -10.42
CA GLY A 297 0.64 4.22 -9.55
C GLY A 297 0.29 2.87 -8.93
N MET A 298 1.28 2.16 -8.42
CA MET A 298 1.15 0.95 -7.62
C MET A 298 2.51 0.60 -7.00
N GLU A 299 2.51 0.19 -5.76
CA GLU A 299 3.71 -0.06 -4.96
C GLU A 299 4.37 -1.43 -5.22
N HIS A 300 4.38 -1.92 -6.44
CA HIS A 300 5.04 -3.18 -6.75
C HIS A 300 6.49 -3.17 -6.26
N GLN A 301 6.80 -4.04 -5.29
CA GLN A 301 8.10 -4.10 -4.62
C GLN A 301 9.26 -4.03 -5.61
N THR A 302 10.16 -3.05 -5.42
CA THR A 302 11.36 -2.80 -6.24
C THR A 302 11.11 -2.53 -7.73
N ILE A 303 9.84 -2.36 -8.15
CA ILE A 303 9.43 -2.03 -9.52
C ILE A 303 8.12 -1.22 -9.49
N ASN A 304 8.09 -0.14 -8.71
CA ASN A 304 6.88 0.67 -8.54
C ASN A 304 6.31 1.10 -9.89
N ALA A 305 5.01 0.96 -10.06
CA ALA A 305 4.32 1.43 -11.25
C ALA A 305 4.17 2.96 -11.22
N TYR A 306 4.27 3.60 -12.37
CA TYR A 306 4.16 5.05 -12.47
C TYR A 306 3.41 5.48 -13.73
N GLY A 307 2.28 6.16 -13.59
CA GLY A 307 1.47 6.65 -14.70
C GLY A 307 0.92 8.06 -14.51
N ASN A 308 1.57 8.89 -13.68
CA ASN A 308 1.17 10.27 -13.37
C ASN A 308 1.43 11.27 -14.51
N ASP A 309 1.84 10.81 -15.68
CA ASP A 309 2.21 11.62 -16.83
C ASP A 309 3.19 12.77 -16.49
N TYR A 310 4.07 12.55 -15.48
CA TYR A 310 5.07 13.50 -14.99
C TYR A 310 4.47 14.81 -14.46
N THR A 311 3.25 14.73 -13.94
CA THR A 311 2.57 15.88 -13.34
C THR A 311 3.20 16.21 -12.00
N LYS A 312 3.73 17.43 -11.89
CA LYS A 312 4.25 17.94 -10.62
C LYS A 312 3.19 18.76 -9.92
N THR A 313 3.09 18.56 -8.63
CA THR A 313 2.27 19.39 -7.77
C THR A 313 2.85 20.80 -7.63
N PRO A 314 2.12 21.74 -7.02
CA PRO A 314 2.67 23.01 -6.58
C PRO A 314 3.91 22.87 -5.68
N SER A 315 4.08 21.71 -5.03
CA SER A 315 5.27 21.35 -4.22
C SER A 315 6.54 21.13 -5.04
N GLY A 316 6.44 21.10 -6.37
CA GLY A 316 7.59 20.95 -7.26
C GLY A 316 8.22 19.57 -7.31
N PHE A 317 7.59 18.54 -6.74
CA PHE A 317 7.97 17.14 -6.86
C PHE A 317 6.77 16.29 -7.35
N ASP A 318 7.05 15.07 -7.79
CA ASP A 318 6.02 14.13 -8.21
C ASP A 318 5.51 13.35 -6.98
N GLU A 319 4.28 13.64 -6.57
CA GLU A 319 3.68 13.04 -5.37
C GLU A 319 3.38 11.55 -5.53
N ILE A 320 3.02 11.10 -6.73
CA ILE A 320 2.76 9.67 -6.98
C ILE A 320 4.07 8.88 -6.86
N PHE A 321 5.14 9.32 -7.53
CA PHE A 321 6.43 8.65 -7.37
C PHE A 321 6.87 8.60 -5.89
N GLN A 322 6.69 9.69 -5.15
CA GLN A 322 7.10 9.75 -3.75
C GLN A 322 6.22 8.87 -2.86
N HIS A 323 4.93 8.75 -3.17
CA HIS A 323 3.96 7.89 -2.48
C HIS A 323 4.30 6.41 -2.69
N GLU A 324 4.42 5.98 -3.96
CA GLU A 324 4.75 4.58 -4.28
C GLU A 324 6.12 4.15 -3.72
N LEU A 325 7.09 5.07 -3.71
CA LEU A 325 8.40 4.78 -3.10
C LEU A 325 8.30 4.62 -1.57
N ALA A 326 7.38 5.33 -0.89
CA ALA A 326 7.19 5.19 0.55
C ALA A 326 6.72 3.78 0.93
N HIS A 327 5.97 3.14 0.07
CA HIS A 327 5.47 1.79 0.26
C HIS A 327 6.58 0.72 0.31
N GLU A 328 7.79 1.01 -0.16
CA GLU A 328 8.92 0.08 0.06
C GLU A 328 9.18 -0.15 1.55
N TRP A 329 8.85 0.83 2.41
CA TRP A 329 8.88 0.72 3.86
C TRP A 329 7.52 0.34 4.46
N PHE A 330 6.42 0.89 3.94
CA PHE A 330 5.06 0.76 4.47
C PHE A 330 4.16 0.06 3.46
N GLY A 331 4.17 -1.25 3.43
CA GLY A 331 3.49 -2.11 2.46
C GLY A 331 4.35 -3.30 2.12
N ASN A 332 5.58 -3.06 1.63
CA ASN A 332 6.47 -4.13 1.22
C ASN A 332 7.33 -4.67 2.37
N GLN A 333 8.00 -3.80 3.16
CA GLN A 333 8.80 -4.25 4.31
C GLN A 333 7.94 -4.49 5.56
N MET A 334 7.00 -3.62 5.82
CA MET A 334 6.02 -3.76 6.89
C MET A 334 4.64 -3.86 6.24
N THR A 335 4.08 -5.05 6.23
CA THR A 335 2.79 -5.37 5.65
C THR A 335 1.72 -5.41 6.74
N ALA A 336 0.54 -4.85 6.49
CA ALA A 336 -0.61 -5.00 7.36
C ALA A 336 -0.99 -6.50 7.45
N ALA A 337 -1.23 -6.99 8.66
CA ALA A 337 -1.57 -8.39 8.86
C ALA A 337 -2.94 -8.77 8.28
N ASN A 338 -3.82 -7.80 8.11
CA ASN A 338 -5.10 -7.87 7.43
C ASN A 338 -5.50 -6.48 6.91
N TRP A 339 -6.43 -6.41 6.00
CA TRP A 339 -6.81 -5.15 5.36
C TRP A 339 -7.55 -4.15 6.27
N ASP A 340 -8.09 -4.58 7.42
CA ASP A 340 -8.62 -3.64 8.44
C ASP A 340 -7.51 -2.75 9.04
N ASP A 341 -6.25 -3.18 8.94
CA ASP A 341 -5.07 -2.45 9.39
C ASP A 341 -4.37 -1.65 8.26
N TYR A 342 -5.00 -1.53 7.08
CA TYR A 342 -4.40 -1.01 5.85
C TYR A 342 -3.96 0.47 5.95
N TRP A 343 -4.51 1.24 6.89
CA TRP A 343 -4.03 2.60 7.17
C TRP A 343 -2.54 2.64 7.57
N LEU A 344 -1.96 1.50 7.98
CA LEU A 344 -0.52 1.38 8.25
C LEU A 344 0.32 1.47 6.97
N HIS A 345 -0.25 1.09 5.81
CA HIS A 345 0.35 1.33 4.50
C HIS A 345 0.06 2.77 4.07
N GLU A 346 -1.19 3.04 3.79
CA GLU A 346 -1.65 4.24 3.11
C GLU A 346 -1.51 5.51 3.95
N GLY A 347 -1.83 5.44 5.23
CA GLY A 347 -1.70 6.57 6.13
C GLY A 347 -0.25 7.00 6.31
N TYR A 348 0.69 6.04 6.36
CA TYR A 348 2.11 6.36 6.41
C TYR A 348 2.63 6.89 5.08
N ALA A 349 2.33 6.23 3.95
CA ALA A 349 2.76 6.68 2.63
C ALA A 349 2.23 8.10 2.35
N GLN A 350 0.96 8.35 2.66
CA GLN A 350 0.35 9.68 2.55
C GLN A 350 1.03 10.71 3.46
N TYR A 351 1.38 10.34 4.69
CA TYR A 351 2.05 11.25 5.62
C TYR A 351 3.48 11.59 5.22
N MET A 352 4.16 10.69 4.50
CA MET A 352 5.51 10.98 4.01
C MET A 352 5.54 12.11 2.97
N GLN A 353 4.48 12.34 2.21
CA GLN A 353 4.41 13.41 1.21
C GLN A 353 4.57 14.82 1.84
N PRO A 354 3.77 15.26 2.82
CA PRO A 354 3.97 16.56 3.46
C PRO A 354 5.29 16.63 4.22
N LEU A 355 5.78 15.53 4.79
CA LEU A 355 7.10 15.49 5.44
C LEU A 355 8.24 15.68 4.43
N TYR A 356 8.12 15.13 3.23
CA TYR A 356 9.06 15.37 2.14
C TYR A 356 8.99 16.83 1.66
N GLY A 357 7.78 17.39 1.53
CA GLY A 357 7.57 18.81 1.26
C GLY A 357 8.24 19.71 2.30
N ARG A 358 8.11 19.37 3.59
CA ARG A 358 8.81 20.06 4.68
C ARG A 358 10.33 19.97 4.57
N TRP A 359 10.85 18.80 4.26
CA TRP A 359 12.28 18.55 4.10
C TRP A 359 12.88 19.37 2.96
N ARG A 360 12.12 19.55 1.88
CA ARG A 360 12.55 20.31 0.71
C ARG A 360 12.36 21.83 0.84
N GLU A 361 11.22 22.28 1.37
CA GLU A 361 10.75 23.66 1.26
C GLU A 361 10.40 24.29 2.61
N GLY A 362 10.41 23.52 3.68
CA GLY A 362 10.17 24.01 5.03
C GLY A 362 8.73 23.93 5.51
N GLU A 363 8.50 24.51 6.69
CA GLU A 363 7.28 24.32 7.49
C GLU A 363 6.01 24.83 6.79
N ALA A 364 6.10 25.90 6.01
CA ALA A 364 4.94 26.45 5.31
C ALA A 364 4.37 25.46 4.27
N ARG A 365 5.24 24.75 3.55
CA ARG A 365 4.82 23.71 2.60
C ARG A 365 4.13 22.56 3.32
N TYR A 366 4.73 22.08 4.41
CA TYR A 366 4.14 21.05 5.25
C TYR A 366 2.72 21.40 5.69
N ALA A 367 2.55 22.61 6.25
CA ALA A 367 1.24 23.06 6.72
C ALA A 367 0.21 23.12 5.59
N THR A 368 0.59 23.64 4.41
CA THR A 368 -0.32 23.69 3.24
C THR A 368 -0.79 22.31 2.83
N MET A 369 0.12 21.33 2.70
CA MET A 369 -0.23 19.98 2.30
C MET A 369 -1.11 19.28 3.36
N MET A 370 -0.80 19.46 4.65
CA MET A 370 -1.63 18.93 5.73
C MET A 370 -3.05 19.56 5.73
N ASP A 371 -3.17 20.84 5.46
CA ASP A 371 -4.47 21.51 5.35
C ASP A 371 -5.28 21.01 4.15
N GLU A 372 -4.64 20.77 3.00
CA GLU A 372 -5.27 20.14 1.83
C GLU A 372 -5.84 18.76 2.17
N PHE A 373 -5.07 17.91 2.85
CA PHE A 373 -5.57 16.61 3.32
C PHE A 373 -6.75 16.75 4.26
N ARG A 374 -6.72 17.73 5.18
CA ARG A 374 -7.80 17.93 6.13
C ARG A 374 -9.14 18.21 5.46
N LEU A 375 -9.13 18.92 4.35
CA LEU A 375 -10.35 19.24 3.60
C LEU A 375 -11.02 18.02 2.97
N THR A 376 -10.30 16.91 2.80
CA THR A 376 -10.78 15.70 2.13
C THR A 376 -11.18 14.57 3.08
N ILE A 377 -10.94 14.72 4.39
CA ILE A 377 -11.34 13.72 5.40
C ILE A 377 -12.86 13.60 5.46
N MET A 378 -13.38 12.39 5.30
CA MET A 378 -14.83 12.14 5.16
C MET A 378 -15.52 11.76 6.47
N ASN A 379 -14.84 11.07 7.38
CA ASN A 379 -15.37 10.61 8.68
C ASN A 379 -16.67 9.77 8.56
N ARG A 380 -16.80 8.95 7.52
CA ARG A 380 -17.99 8.11 7.29
C ARG A 380 -17.96 6.81 8.10
N ALA A 381 -16.78 6.24 8.28
CA ALA A 381 -16.55 5.00 9.02
C ALA A 381 -15.30 5.11 9.89
N PRO A 382 -15.15 4.25 10.91
CA PRO A 382 -13.87 4.07 11.60
C PRO A 382 -12.79 3.62 10.61
N ILE A 383 -11.55 4.09 10.79
CA ILE A 383 -10.40 3.62 10.00
C ILE A 383 -10.14 2.14 10.27
N VAL A 384 -10.33 1.72 11.53
CA VAL A 384 -10.16 0.34 11.98
C VAL A 384 -11.48 -0.15 12.55
N SER A 385 -12.09 -1.11 11.87
CA SER A 385 -13.42 -1.64 12.22
C SER A 385 -13.38 -2.71 13.31
N GLY A 386 -12.22 -3.34 13.52
CA GLY A 386 -12.04 -4.51 14.39
C GLY A 386 -12.54 -5.82 13.75
N ARG A 387 -12.82 -5.84 12.46
CA ARG A 387 -13.25 -7.01 11.69
C ARG A 387 -12.19 -7.32 10.63
N ILE A 388 -12.04 -8.59 10.27
CA ILE A 388 -11.27 -8.94 9.07
C ILE A 388 -12.09 -8.48 7.86
N MET A 389 -11.49 -7.63 7.04
CA MET A 389 -12.09 -7.07 5.83
C MET A 389 -11.31 -7.54 4.61
N THR A 390 -11.98 -7.59 3.47
CA THR A 390 -11.29 -7.61 2.18
C THR A 390 -10.84 -6.18 1.85
N GLU A 391 -9.91 -6.04 0.93
CA GLU A 391 -9.47 -4.73 0.48
C GLU A 391 -10.63 -3.96 -0.16
N GLU A 392 -11.44 -4.59 -1.02
CA GLU A 392 -12.64 -4.00 -1.61
C GLU A 392 -13.57 -3.41 -0.52
N GLN A 393 -13.78 -4.13 0.59
CA GLN A 393 -14.61 -3.65 1.71
C GLN A 393 -14.01 -2.42 2.41
N VAL A 394 -12.68 -2.31 2.46
CA VAL A 394 -12.01 -1.13 3.04
C VAL A 394 -12.27 0.11 2.19
N TYR A 395 -12.22 -0.01 0.87
CA TYR A 395 -12.44 1.12 -0.05
C TYR A 395 -13.91 1.49 -0.25
N GLU A 396 -14.85 0.58 0.01
CA GLU A 396 -16.27 0.81 -0.20
C GLU A 396 -16.96 1.45 1.02
N ALA A 397 -17.10 2.77 1.01
CA ALA A 397 -17.83 3.51 2.04
C ALA A 397 -19.30 3.05 2.19
N GLU A 398 -19.91 2.52 1.14
CA GLU A 398 -21.28 1.97 1.14
C GLU A 398 -21.38 0.69 1.96
N ASN A 399 -20.30 -0.09 2.02
CA ASN A 399 -20.19 -1.31 2.82
C ASN A 399 -19.62 -1.04 4.23
N GLY A 400 -19.50 0.23 4.62
CA GLY A 400 -19.01 0.66 5.94
C GLY A 400 -17.49 0.71 6.05
N GLY A 401 -16.78 0.73 4.92
CA GLY A 401 -15.35 0.94 4.86
C GLY A 401 -14.94 2.40 5.05
N PRO A 402 -13.73 2.67 5.49
CA PRO A 402 -13.19 4.03 5.67
C PRO A 402 -12.87 4.74 4.36
N ALA A 403 -12.75 4.04 3.25
CA ALA A 403 -12.37 4.58 1.94
C ALA A 403 -11.11 5.45 2.01
N GLN A 404 -11.14 6.66 1.45
CA GLN A 404 -10.00 7.58 1.43
C GLN A 404 -9.49 8.02 2.81
N ASP A 405 -10.23 7.77 3.87
CA ASP A 405 -9.81 8.14 5.23
C ASP A 405 -8.62 7.29 5.74
N ILE A 406 -8.35 6.11 5.15
CA ILE A 406 -7.13 5.36 5.46
C ILE A 406 -5.87 6.17 5.10
N TYR A 407 -5.92 6.96 4.02
CA TYR A 407 -4.87 7.89 3.57
C TYR A 407 -4.84 9.15 4.43
N VAL A 408 -5.81 10.02 4.21
CA VAL A 408 -5.77 11.41 4.69
C VAL A 408 -6.05 11.55 6.19
N LYS A 409 -7.03 10.83 6.73
CA LYS A 409 -7.26 10.78 8.17
C LYS A 409 -6.15 10.00 8.86
N GLY A 410 -5.66 8.90 8.26
CA GLY A 410 -4.47 8.17 8.71
C GLY A 410 -3.26 9.09 8.87
N ALA A 411 -2.93 9.87 7.83
CA ALA A 411 -1.85 10.86 7.87
C ALA A 411 -2.04 11.90 8.98
N TRP A 412 -3.26 12.40 9.19
CA TRP A 412 -3.57 13.35 10.25
C TRP A 412 -3.49 12.75 11.66
N VAL A 413 -3.83 11.48 11.81
CA VAL A 413 -3.63 10.75 13.09
C VAL A 413 -2.14 10.64 13.40
N LEU A 414 -1.30 10.29 12.42
CA LEU A 414 0.15 10.25 12.57
C LEU A 414 0.74 11.63 12.87
N HIS A 415 0.25 12.68 12.21
CA HIS A 415 0.62 14.07 12.50
C HIS A 415 0.32 14.45 13.95
N THR A 416 -0.89 14.16 14.42
CA THR A 416 -1.30 14.46 15.80
C THR A 416 -0.48 13.66 16.81
N LEU A 417 -0.27 12.36 16.55
CA LEU A 417 0.56 11.51 17.40
C LEU A 417 1.99 12.05 17.49
N ARG A 418 2.61 12.39 16.36
CA ARG A 418 3.97 12.94 16.30
C ARG A 418 4.11 14.22 17.11
N ASN A 419 3.14 15.15 17.01
CA ASN A 419 3.13 16.36 17.79
C ASN A 419 2.92 16.10 19.30
N TYR A 420 2.21 15.03 19.64
CA TYR A 420 1.97 14.66 21.04
C TYR A 420 3.17 13.96 21.68
N VAL A 421 3.74 12.94 21.02
CA VAL A 421 4.86 12.16 21.60
C VAL A 421 6.22 12.78 21.32
N GLY A 422 6.31 13.71 20.35
CA GLY A 422 7.55 14.33 19.88
C GLY A 422 8.28 13.53 18.81
N ASP A 423 9.10 14.21 18.01
CA ASP A 423 9.79 13.65 16.85
C ASP A 423 10.64 12.42 17.18
N LYS A 424 11.40 12.48 18.27
CA LYS A 424 12.29 11.37 18.66
C LYS A 424 11.52 10.08 18.90
N ALA A 425 10.45 10.14 19.66
CA ALA A 425 9.62 8.97 19.97
C ALA A 425 8.87 8.51 18.70
N PHE A 426 8.30 9.42 17.93
CA PHE A 426 7.60 9.08 16.69
C PHE A 426 8.48 8.31 15.70
N TRP A 427 9.69 8.79 15.44
CA TRP A 427 10.61 8.09 14.52
C TRP A 427 11.15 6.77 15.09
N GLU A 428 11.25 6.65 16.40
CA GLU A 428 11.57 5.35 17.01
C GLU A 428 10.39 4.37 16.88
N ILE A 429 9.14 4.81 17.08
CA ILE A 429 7.93 4.02 16.84
C ILE A 429 7.92 3.52 15.39
N THR A 430 8.14 4.43 14.45
CA THR A 430 8.18 4.12 13.01
C THR A 430 9.25 3.07 12.68
N ARG A 431 10.49 3.23 13.18
CA ARG A 431 11.56 2.25 12.95
C ARG A 431 11.26 0.88 13.58
N ARG A 432 10.68 0.86 14.77
CA ARG A 432 10.28 -0.40 15.40
C ARG A 432 9.13 -1.08 14.67
N LEU A 433 8.21 -0.31 14.09
CA LEU A 433 7.18 -0.85 13.23
C LEU A 433 7.80 -1.52 12.00
N VAL A 434 8.61 -0.79 11.23
CA VAL A 434 9.17 -1.24 9.95
C VAL A 434 10.22 -2.35 10.13
N TYR A 435 11.14 -2.22 11.09
CA TYR A 435 12.30 -3.13 11.21
C TYR A 435 12.31 -3.99 12.48
N GLY A 436 11.36 -3.77 13.42
CA GLY A 436 11.36 -4.44 14.71
C GLY A 436 12.42 -3.92 15.70
N ARG A 437 13.20 -2.89 15.35
CA ARG A 437 14.30 -2.34 16.13
C ARG A 437 14.46 -0.84 15.91
N PRO A 438 15.03 -0.10 16.89
CA PRO A 438 15.19 1.36 16.78
C PRO A 438 16.36 1.80 15.89
N ASP A 439 17.33 0.91 15.65
CA ASP A 439 18.61 1.16 15.00
C ASP A 439 18.85 0.12 13.87
N PRO A 440 18.08 0.16 12.76
CA PRO A 440 18.27 -0.78 11.67
C PRO A 440 19.63 -0.58 10.98
N LEU A 441 20.23 -1.70 10.56
CA LEU A 441 21.47 -1.72 9.78
C LEU A 441 21.15 -2.12 8.34
N PRO A 442 21.95 -1.70 7.34
CA PRO A 442 21.70 -2.07 5.95
C PRO A 442 21.72 -3.58 5.73
N GLY A 443 20.94 -4.04 4.78
CA GLY A 443 20.80 -5.43 4.39
C GLY A 443 19.39 -5.68 3.84
N ASN A 444 19.14 -6.89 3.40
CA ASN A 444 17.77 -7.31 3.13
C ASN A 444 17.11 -7.75 4.45
N PHE A 445 15.99 -7.17 4.74
CA PHE A 445 15.22 -7.47 5.94
C PHE A 445 14.19 -8.56 5.62
N LYS A 446 13.80 -9.34 6.62
CA LYS A 446 12.56 -10.11 6.53
C LYS A 446 11.38 -9.15 6.61
N PRO A 447 10.37 -9.29 5.74
CA PRO A 447 9.12 -8.56 5.87
C PRO A 447 8.49 -8.78 7.25
N ARG A 448 7.76 -7.80 7.69
CA ARG A 448 7.09 -7.79 9.00
C ARG A 448 5.61 -7.59 8.82
N PHE A 449 4.84 -8.41 9.50
CA PHE A 449 3.40 -8.25 9.56
C PHE A 449 3.02 -7.50 10.84
N ALA A 450 2.16 -6.50 10.74
CA ALA A 450 1.73 -5.71 11.88
C ALA A 450 0.22 -5.44 11.83
N THR A 451 -0.37 -5.42 13.02
CA THR A 451 -1.73 -4.95 13.25
C THR A 451 -1.71 -3.55 13.89
N THR A 452 -2.84 -2.87 13.87
CA THR A 452 -3.05 -1.64 14.66
C THR A 452 -2.74 -1.86 16.14
N ASN A 453 -3.06 -3.04 16.69
CA ASN A 453 -2.73 -3.35 18.09
C ASN A 453 -1.22 -3.49 18.31
N ASP A 454 -0.46 -4.04 17.34
CA ASP A 454 1.00 -4.04 17.40
C ASP A 454 1.56 -2.63 17.36
N TYR A 455 1.02 -1.77 16.52
CA TYR A 455 1.39 -0.37 16.47
C TYR A 455 1.16 0.36 17.81
N ILE A 456 -0.03 0.18 18.41
CA ILE A 456 -0.38 0.74 19.72
C ILE A 456 0.60 0.24 20.79
N ARG A 457 0.90 -1.06 20.80
CA ARG A 457 1.86 -1.66 21.74
C ARG A 457 3.25 -1.04 21.59
N ILE A 458 3.73 -0.85 20.36
CA ILE A 458 5.02 -0.19 20.09
C ILE A 458 4.98 1.27 20.56
N ALA A 459 3.91 2.00 20.26
CA ALA A 459 3.74 3.38 20.64
C ALA A 459 3.74 3.55 22.18
N ASN A 460 3.04 2.68 22.89
CA ASN A 460 3.03 2.65 24.36
C ASN A 460 4.43 2.37 24.94
N GLN A 461 5.13 1.38 24.39
CA GLN A 461 6.47 1.02 24.85
C GLN A 461 7.49 2.14 24.66
N VAL A 462 7.46 2.82 23.51
CA VAL A 462 8.42 3.88 23.19
C VAL A 462 8.10 5.17 23.94
N SER A 463 6.82 5.54 24.04
CA SER A 463 6.40 6.77 24.75
C SER A 463 6.42 6.64 26.26
N GLY A 464 6.37 5.41 26.78
CA GLY A 464 6.20 5.15 28.22
C GLY A 464 4.80 5.51 28.74
N GLN A 465 3.82 5.66 27.85
CA GLN A 465 2.44 6.06 28.18
C GLN A 465 1.45 5.03 27.63
N ASP A 466 0.27 4.93 28.23
CA ASP A 466 -0.86 4.25 27.62
C ASP A 466 -1.57 5.21 26.65
N LEU A 467 -1.46 4.94 25.36
CA LEU A 467 -2.07 5.71 24.27
C LEU A 467 -3.36 5.05 23.73
N GLY A 468 -3.88 4.03 24.39
CA GLY A 468 -5.11 3.34 23.99
C GLY A 468 -6.26 4.32 23.75
N TRP A 469 -6.46 5.29 24.66
CA TRP A 469 -7.47 6.34 24.55
C TRP A 469 -7.34 7.18 23.27
N PHE A 470 -6.11 7.44 22.80
CA PHE A 470 -5.85 8.22 21.59
C PHE A 470 -6.32 7.46 20.35
N PHE A 471 -5.89 6.21 20.21
CA PHE A 471 -6.23 5.38 19.07
C PHE A 471 -7.70 4.94 19.06
N ASP A 472 -8.30 4.75 20.24
CA ASP A 472 -9.73 4.45 20.36
C ASP A 472 -10.62 5.56 19.82
N VAL A 473 -10.22 6.82 19.99
CA VAL A 473 -10.97 7.97 19.45
C VAL A 473 -10.67 8.19 17.97
N TYR A 474 -9.42 8.08 17.55
CA TYR A 474 -9.07 8.44 16.16
C TYR A 474 -9.25 7.33 15.14
N LEU A 475 -8.99 6.07 15.52
CA LEU A 475 -9.04 4.96 14.57
C LEU A 475 -10.35 4.18 14.65
N ARG A 476 -10.92 4.00 15.85
CA ARG A 476 -12.09 3.15 16.07
C ARG A 476 -13.41 3.92 16.11
N GLU A 477 -13.36 5.24 15.93
CA GLU A 477 -14.54 6.09 15.76
C GLU A 477 -14.51 6.80 14.42
N ALA A 478 -15.68 6.90 13.80
CA ALA A 478 -15.83 7.67 12.56
C ALA A 478 -15.67 9.16 12.82
N ALA A 479 -16.42 9.70 13.79
CA ALA A 479 -16.43 11.12 14.09
C ALA A 479 -15.17 11.58 14.85
N LEU A 480 -14.75 12.81 14.56
CA LEU A 480 -13.60 13.44 15.21
C LEU A 480 -13.97 14.01 16.60
N PRO A 481 -13.00 14.09 17.52
CA PRO A 481 -13.19 14.81 18.78
C PRO A 481 -13.41 16.30 18.53
N LYS A 482 -14.31 16.94 19.30
CA LYS A 482 -14.58 18.37 19.25
C LYS A 482 -14.04 19.07 20.49
N LEU A 483 -13.27 20.12 20.30
CA LEU A 483 -12.86 20.97 21.41
C LEU A 483 -13.90 22.09 21.63
N VAL A 484 -14.60 22.01 22.74
CA VAL A 484 -15.57 23.02 23.17
C VAL A 484 -14.87 24.06 24.03
N VAL A 485 -14.94 25.30 23.61
CA VAL A 485 -14.35 26.45 24.31
C VAL A 485 -15.47 27.34 24.81
N THR A 486 -15.53 27.56 26.14
CA THR A 486 -16.53 28.42 26.76
C THR A 486 -15.82 29.51 27.56
N ARG A 487 -16.23 30.75 27.41
CA ARG A 487 -15.67 31.90 28.13
C ARG A 487 -16.70 32.51 29.06
N THR A 488 -16.29 32.74 30.32
CA THR A 488 -17.10 33.46 31.32
C THR A 488 -16.20 34.47 32.03
N GLY A 489 -16.32 35.74 31.69
CA GLY A 489 -15.38 36.77 32.13
C GLY A 489 -13.96 36.45 31.64
N ASP A 490 -13.01 36.45 32.56
CA ASP A 490 -11.61 36.10 32.29
C ASP A 490 -11.31 34.58 32.38
N GLN A 491 -12.31 33.76 32.66
CA GLN A 491 -12.17 32.31 32.71
C GLN A 491 -12.50 31.68 31.38
N LEU A 492 -11.53 30.95 30.82
CA LEU A 492 -11.67 30.14 29.61
C LEU A 492 -11.70 28.67 30.02
N LYS A 493 -12.84 28.01 29.77
CA LYS A 493 -13.00 26.57 30.00
C LYS A 493 -12.87 25.83 28.68
N LEU A 494 -11.98 24.85 28.63
CA LEU A 494 -11.76 23.92 27.52
C LEU A 494 -12.32 22.56 27.88
N ARG A 495 -13.00 21.89 26.96
CA ARG A 495 -13.52 20.54 27.14
C ARG A 495 -13.51 19.77 25.82
N TRP A 496 -12.89 18.63 25.84
CA TRP A 496 -13.05 17.66 24.76
C TRP A 496 -14.45 17.02 24.82
N SER A 497 -15.11 16.95 23.68
CA SER A 497 -16.31 16.16 23.44
C SER A 497 -15.97 15.10 22.42
N THR A 498 -16.05 13.85 22.80
CA THR A 498 -15.68 12.70 21.99
C THR A 498 -16.88 11.84 21.65
N PRO A 499 -16.84 11.03 20.59
CA PRO A 499 -17.85 10.01 20.35
C PRO A 499 -17.98 9.09 21.57
N HIS A 500 -19.22 8.80 21.96
CA HIS A 500 -19.55 7.93 23.10
C HIS A 500 -18.90 8.34 24.43
N ASP A 501 -18.58 9.64 24.59
CA ASP A 501 -17.94 10.20 25.81
C ASP A 501 -16.64 9.48 26.22
N LYS A 502 -15.88 8.98 25.22
CA LYS A 502 -14.60 8.31 25.46
C LYS A 502 -13.60 9.25 26.14
N PRO A 503 -12.77 8.76 27.07
CA PRO A 503 -11.69 9.55 27.66
C PRO A 503 -10.74 10.10 26.58
N PHE A 504 -10.40 11.40 26.66
CA PHE A 504 -9.51 12.03 25.71
C PHE A 504 -8.70 13.15 26.37
N PRO A 505 -7.64 12.82 27.11
CA PRO A 505 -6.84 13.79 27.87
C PRO A 505 -5.78 14.50 27.03
N LEU A 506 -5.97 14.63 25.70
CA LEU A 506 -5.00 15.26 24.82
C LEU A 506 -4.79 16.72 25.21
N PRO A 507 -3.56 17.16 25.56
CA PRO A 507 -3.26 18.55 25.88
C PRO A 507 -3.42 19.42 24.62
N VAL A 508 -3.70 20.72 24.83
CA VAL A 508 -3.96 21.67 23.77
C VAL A 508 -3.04 22.90 23.92
N GLU A 509 -2.43 23.33 22.84
CA GLU A 509 -1.76 24.63 22.81
C GLU A 509 -2.80 25.76 22.74
N VAL A 510 -2.62 26.75 23.58
CA VAL A 510 -3.45 27.96 23.59
C VAL A 510 -2.55 29.18 23.51
N GLN A 511 -2.77 29.97 22.50
CA GLN A 511 -2.18 31.30 22.35
C GLN A 511 -3.05 32.33 23.06
N VAL A 512 -2.46 33.09 23.97
CA VAL A 512 -3.08 34.20 24.69
C VAL A 512 -2.25 35.46 24.42
N GLY A 513 -2.72 36.33 23.56
CA GLY A 513 -1.90 37.40 22.99
C GLY A 513 -0.70 36.84 22.23
N ASP A 514 0.51 37.26 22.62
CA ASP A 514 1.76 36.79 22.00
C ASP A 514 2.34 35.52 22.63
N SER A 515 1.71 35.00 23.69
CA SER A 515 2.23 33.82 24.43
C SER A 515 1.50 32.56 24.06
N VAL A 516 2.23 31.52 23.66
CA VAL A 516 1.71 30.17 23.44
C VAL A 516 2.09 29.28 24.61
N ARG A 517 1.13 28.53 25.15
CA ARG A 517 1.35 27.56 26.24
C ARG A 517 0.58 26.27 26.01
N THR A 518 1.16 25.15 26.40
CA THR A 518 0.47 23.86 26.42
C THR A 518 -0.39 23.75 27.67
N VAL A 519 -1.67 23.49 27.50
CA VAL A 519 -2.66 23.31 28.57
C VAL A 519 -2.92 21.82 28.71
N ALA A 520 -2.55 21.25 29.85
CA ALA A 520 -2.89 19.87 30.19
C ALA A 520 -4.42 19.73 30.36
N MET A 521 -4.97 18.62 29.85
CA MET A 521 -6.42 18.34 29.81
C MET A 521 -6.76 17.06 30.62
N PRO A 522 -6.41 16.95 31.90
CA PRO A 522 -6.74 15.75 32.68
C PRO A 522 -8.25 15.52 32.68
N GLY A 523 -8.68 14.29 32.35
CA GLY A 523 -10.11 14.00 32.20
C GLY A 523 -10.78 14.74 31.04
N GLY A 524 -10.00 15.24 30.07
CA GLY A 524 -10.49 15.94 28.86
C GLY A 524 -10.96 17.38 29.12
N THR A 525 -10.64 17.98 30.30
CA THR A 525 -11.08 19.35 30.65
C THR A 525 -9.95 20.18 31.23
N ALA A 526 -10.00 21.49 31.01
CA ALA A 526 -9.14 22.46 31.67
C ALA A 526 -9.81 23.81 31.80
N THR A 527 -9.32 24.63 32.73
CA THR A 527 -9.72 26.04 32.89
C THR A 527 -8.46 26.87 32.97
N LEU A 528 -8.43 27.98 32.25
CA LEU A 528 -7.33 28.95 32.33
C LEU A 528 -7.86 30.37 32.40
N THR A 529 -7.10 31.24 33.04
CA THR A 529 -7.40 32.67 33.08
C THR A 529 -6.78 33.37 31.88
N ALA A 530 -7.57 34.16 31.18
CA ALA A 530 -7.15 34.99 30.06
C ALA A 530 -7.93 36.32 30.06
N PRO A 531 -7.27 37.49 30.04
CA PRO A 531 -7.94 38.79 30.04
C PRO A 531 -8.99 38.89 28.92
N THR A 532 -10.11 39.57 29.19
CA THR A 532 -11.24 39.61 28.24
C THR A 532 -10.95 40.36 26.94
N ASP A 533 -9.98 41.24 26.96
CA ASP A 533 -9.52 42.07 25.86
C ASP A 533 -8.42 41.44 25.03
N VAL A 534 -7.96 40.21 25.40
CA VAL A 534 -6.90 39.51 24.70
C VAL A 534 -7.47 38.49 23.72
N HIS A 535 -6.93 38.46 22.49
CA HIS A 535 -7.27 37.48 21.50
C HIS A 535 -6.72 36.10 21.89
N ILE A 536 -7.57 35.08 21.75
CA ILE A 536 -7.26 33.68 22.09
C ILE A 536 -7.33 32.84 20.82
N VAL A 537 -6.27 32.08 20.55
CA VAL A 537 -6.27 31.06 19.49
C VAL A 537 -5.97 29.71 20.13
N VAL A 538 -6.82 28.75 19.86
CA VAL A 538 -6.66 27.37 20.35
C VAL A 538 -6.05 26.53 19.23
N ASP A 539 -4.98 25.79 19.55
CA ASP A 539 -4.21 25.01 18.61
C ASP A 539 -3.70 25.87 17.41
N PRO A 540 -2.92 26.93 17.71
CA PRO A 540 -2.53 27.92 16.69
C PRO A 540 -1.66 27.36 15.57
N ALA A 541 -0.96 26.24 15.83
CA ALA A 541 -0.11 25.55 14.85
C ALA A 541 -0.81 24.38 14.16
N SER A 542 -2.12 24.21 14.35
CA SER A 542 -2.93 23.14 13.71
C SER A 542 -2.34 21.73 13.93
N ARG A 543 -1.94 21.42 15.16
CA ARG A 543 -1.27 20.15 15.52
C ARG A 543 -2.21 19.00 15.83
N ILE A 544 -3.50 19.28 15.97
CA ILE A 544 -4.48 18.34 16.48
C ILE A 544 -5.58 18.11 15.45
N LEU A 545 -5.81 16.86 15.09
CA LEU A 545 -6.98 16.47 14.30
C LEU A 545 -8.23 16.60 15.19
N LYS A 546 -9.09 17.55 14.90
CA LYS A 546 -10.33 17.82 15.62
C LYS A 546 -11.43 18.29 14.70
N GLN A 547 -12.68 18.15 15.07
CA GLN A 547 -13.79 18.74 14.33
C GLN A 547 -13.60 20.27 14.19
N SER A 548 -13.88 20.77 13.03
CA SER A 548 -13.79 22.20 12.70
C SER A 548 -15.05 22.64 11.94
N ASP A 549 -15.81 23.55 12.55
CA ASP A 549 -17.04 24.07 11.94
C ASP A 549 -16.77 24.74 10.58
N VAL A 550 -15.57 25.29 10.37
CA VAL A 550 -15.14 25.89 9.09
C VAL A 550 -14.89 24.81 8.03
N VAL A 551 -14.16 23.75 8.39
CA VAL A 551 -13.92 22.60 7.47
C VAL A 551 -15.24 21.93 7.12
N ASP A 552 -16.09 21.66 8.12
CA ASP A 552 -17.40 21.05 7.92
C ASP A 552 -18.31 21.93 7.01
N ALA A 553 -18.25 23.25 7.15
CA ALA A 553 -18.99 24.17 6.29
C ALA A 553 -18.46 24.15 4.84
N TYR A 554 -17.13 24.13 4.67
CA TYR A 554 -16.51 24.04 3.36
C TYR A 554 -16.84 22.72 2.66
N GLN A 555 -16.76 21.59 3.36
CA GLN A 555 -17.11 20.28 2.82
C GLN A 555 -18.59 20.22 2.41
N ARG A 556 -19.51 20.71 3.25
CA ARG A 556 -20.94 20.82 2.87
C ARG A 556 -21.13 21.68 1.63
N TRP A 557 -20.41 22.79 1.52
CA TRP A 557 -20.47 23.64 0.33
C TRP A 557 -19.96 22.91 -0.91
N GLN A 558 -18.82 22.20 -0.82
CA GLN A 558 -18.30 21.39 -1.93
C GLN A 558 -19.31 20.32 -2.38
N TRP A 559 -19.90 19.58 -1.45
CA TRP A 559 -20.89 18.54 -1.80
C TRP A 559 -22.17 19.06 -2.43
N SER A 560 -22.52 20.31 -2.14
CA SER A 560 -23.72 20.95 -2.72
C SER A 560 -23.44 21.68 -4.05
N HIS A 561 -22.19 21.98 -4.38
CA HIS A 561 -21.80 22.77 -5.55
C HIS A 561 -20.72 22.11 -6.42
N GLY A 562 -20.08 21.03 -5.95
CA GLY A 562 -19.18 20.22 -6.73
C GLY A 562 -19.96 19.26 -7.61
N SER A 563 -19.83 19.43 -8.91
CA SER A 563 -20.32 18.49 -9.92
C SER A 563 -19.28 17.42 -10.17
#